data_7bbdeabfc1c15e01b7311072810695ec
#
_entry.id   7bbdeabfc1c15e01b7311072810695ec
#
_cell.length_a   1.000
_cell.length_b   1.000
_cell.length_c   1.000
_cell.angle_alpha   90.00
_cell.angle_beta   90.00
_cell.angle_gamma   90.00
#
_symmetry.space_group_name_H-M   'P 1'
#
loop_
_entity.id
_entity.type
_entity.pdbx_description
1 polymer ?
#
loop_
_entity_poly.entity_id
_entity_poly.type
_entity_poly.pdbx_seq_one_letter_code
_entity_poly.pdbx_strand_id
1 'polypeptide(L)'
;MMDGVQVILSVEDSLSAMALTDEKGHFRIDGLKEGAYELRLFFLGYNAQEQILRVENRDVRKDFLLTPEKTVVLDEVMVTGNRNDQVNRTATGEIFYLSEKAKNMKDPFRALQEIPRLYSDVANRKVQLEDGAQPLILINGNRYNSGIATLDPREIESVEIIDVVKARYLKDGYQKILNIKLKKKTQPFIFLEGATRHDVPFRKGLGVGYFEVGNSRYALYGRASVDYLYDDRSEQEQRQLNTGYSKWTKGEERLDGTSYLGELQFRWMCTDKDYIVAHMYGNKKINKKKGWGDGLLTDGIPQEFDYSSFNKDQSYIFTASLFHKHTFAKNHILETTLAFNKNHNENDGNRSESYLDWSYLNTYLYKNDRNSGRFDVDYNVDFANGGSLNVGNQTRFTSDRIRQVSIGMPTFRHEKWEEYLYADYSQSIKRFSYMLAAGLEGIWLKAGEASNHYFKPRISLSGNYDFSDHLSTRLGYTLTNTAPTESELNPYNMSTDSLVKTQGN
;
A
#
# COMPACT_ATOMS: atom_id res chain seq x y z
N MET A 1 -35.04 28.08 10.18
CA MET A 1 -34.65 28.15 11.58
C MET A 1 -33.96 26.83 11.85
N MET A 2 -32.87 26.84 12.59
CA MET A 2 -32.00 25.64 12.72
C MET A 2 -31.78 25.37 14.20
N ASP A 3 -32.11 24.15 14.60
CA ASP A 3 -31.87 23.61 15.94
C ASP A 3 -30.46 23.02 16.06
N GLY A 4 -29.82 23.22 17.21
CA GLY A 4 -28.51 22.62 17.49
C GLY A 4 -27.30 23.30 16.85
N VAL A 5 -27.42 24.53 16.32
CA VAL A 5 -26.24 25.29 15.88
C VAL A 5 -25.40 25.67 17.10
N GLN A 6 -24.12 25.32 17.06
CA GLN A 6 -23.15 25.67 18.11
C GLN A 6 -22.75 27.14 17.94
N VAL A 7 -22.94 27.93 18.98
CA VAL A 7 -22.52 29.32 19.08
C VAL A 7 -21.41 29.40 20.13
N ILE A 8 -20.22 29.74 19.71
CA ILE A 8 -19.02 29.79 20.54
C ILE A 8 -18.52 31.22 20.59
N LEU A 9 -18.26 31.73 21.80
CA LEU A 9 -17.60 32.99 22.03
C LEU A 9 -16.21 32.74 22.64
N SER A 10 -15.18 33.36 22.06
CA SER A 10 -13.80 33.31 22.57
C SER A 10 -13.21 34.74 22.70
N VAL A 11 -12.23 34.84 23.59
CA VAL A 11 -11.39 36.03 23.77
C VAL A 11 -9.96 35.55 23.75
N GLU A 12 -9.14 36.04 22.82
CA GLU A 12 -7.74 35.65 22.66
C GLU A 12 -7.57 34.11 22.62
N ASP A 13 -8.33 33.43 21.74
CA ASP A 13 -8.39 31.97 21.56
C ASP A 13 -8.86 31.17 22.80
N SER A 14 -9.28 31.82 23.87
CA SER A 14 -9.80 31.13 25.06
C SER A 14 -11.33 31.14 25.03
N LEU A 15 -11.94 29.96 25.24
CA LEU A 15 -13.40 29.80 25.32
C LEU A 15 -13.98 30.66 26.43
N SER A 16 -14.85 31.57 26.10
CA SER A 16 -15.52 32.46 27.03
C SER A 16 -16.95 32.01 27.36
N ALA A 17 -17.71 31.60 26.34
CA ALA A 17 -19.07 31.10 26.50
C ALA A 17 -19.48 30.23 25.30
N MET A 18 -20.48 29.37 25.49
CA MET A 18 -21.07 28.56 24.42
C MET A 18 -22.57 28.40 24.63
N ALA A 19 -23.32 28.37 23.53
CA ALA A 19 -24.76 28.08 23.51
C ALA A 19 -25.11 27.19 22.30
N LEU A 20 -26.26 26.51 22.36
CA LEU A 20 -26.89 25.83 21.23
C LEU A 20 -28.18 26.57 20.87
N THR A 21 -28.54 26.62 19.60
CA THR A 21 -29.84 27.10 19.19
C THR A 21 -30.94 26.09 19.52
N ASP A 22 -32.11 26.61 19.88
CA ASP A 22 -33.34 25.83 20.09
C ASP A 22 -34.02 25.45 18.77
N GLU A 23 -35.16 24.74 18.85
CA GLU A 23 -35.98 24.34 17.69
C GLU A 23 -36.45 25.49 16.82
N LYS A 24 -36.49 26.74 17.36
CA LYS A 24 -36.81 27.97 16.65
C LYS A 24 -35.55 28.70 16.16
N GLY A 25 -34.36 28.11 16.35
CA GLY A 25 -33.11 28.73 15.93
C GLY A 25 -32.64 29.88 16.82
N HIS A 26 -33.19 30.01 18.05
CA HIS A 26 -32.76 31.03 18.98
C HIS A 26 -31.70 30.52 19.92
N PHE A 27 -30.76 31.38 20.29
CA PHE A 27 -29.81 31.16 21.37
C PHE A 27 -29.73 32.38 22.27
N ARG A 28 -29.25 32.18 23.50
CA ARG A 28 -29.01 33.26 24.47
C ARG A 28 -27.77 32.96 25.28
N ILE A 29 -26.93 33.94 25.46
CA ILE A 29 -25.74 33.89 26.31
C ILE A 29 -25.80 35.09 27.25
N ASP A 30 -25.87 34.81 28.53
CA ASP A 30 -26.00 35.84 29.57
C ASP A 30 -24.68 36.04 30.32
N GLY A 31 -24.52 37.19 30.97
CA GLY A 31 -23.43 37.50 31.90
C GLY A 31 -22.08 37.80 31.21
N LEU A 32 -22.09 38.18 29.93
CA LEU A 32 -20.87 38.60 29.25
C LEU A 32 -20.41 39.98 29.79
N LYS A 33 -19.10 40.11 29.99
CA LYS A 33 -18.46 41.39 30.31
C LYS A 33 -18.34 42.27 29.05
N GLU A 34 -18.21 43.59 29.26
CA GLU A 34 -17.87 44.48 28.13
C GLU A 34 -16.55 44.09 27.49
N GLY A 35 -16.53 43.99 26.17
CA GLY A 35 -15.35 43.55 25.43
C GLY A 35 -15.64 43.16 23.98
N ALA A 36 -14.57 42.82 23.27
CA ALA A 36 -14.64 42.24 21.95
C ALA A 36 -14.50 40.72 22.08
N TYR A 37 -15.47 40.02 21.50
CA TYR A 37 -15.52 38.56 21.46
C TYR A 37 -15.42 38.09 20.02
N GLU A 38 -14.69 37.04 19.78
CA GLU A 38 -14.75 36.29 18.55
C GLU A 38 -15.89 35.28 18.62
N LEU A 39 -16.91 35.50 17.78
CA LEU A 39 -18.10 34.65 17.69
C LEU A 39 -17.93 33.69 16.53
N ARG A 40 -18.06 32.43 16.81
CA ARG A 40 -18.03 31.35 15.83
C ARG A 40 -19.33 30.55 15.87
N LEU A 41 -19.94 30.40 14.68
CA LEU A 41 -21.13 29.57 14.47
C LEU A 41 -20.73 28.34 13.69
N PHE A 42 -21.09 27.18 14.24
CA PHE A 42 -20.82 25.90 13.60
C PHE A 42 -22.07 25.02 13.56
N PHE A 43 -22.35 24.47 12.38
CA PHE A 43 -23.38 23.48 12.18
C PHE A 43 -22.95 22.53 11.07
N LEU A 44 -23.15 21.22 11.28
CA LEU A 44 -22.71 20.19 10.34
C LEU A 44 -23.38 20.35 8.97
N GLY A 45 -22.59 20.40 7.89
CA GLY A 45 -23.07 20.62 6.52
C GLY A 45 -23.28 22.08 6.14
N TYR A 46 -22.83 23.01 6.98
CA TYR A 46 -22.85 24.45 6.69
C TYR A 46 -21.47 25.07 6.89
N ASN A 47 -21.15 26.09 6.12
CA ASN A 47 -19.92 26.83 6.29
C ASN A 47 -19.88 27.49 7.66
N ALA A 48 -18.82 27.29 8.43
CA ALA A 48 -18.64 28.00 9.69
C ALA A 48 -18.57 29.51 9.43
N GLN A 49 -19.24 30.28 10.27
CA GLN A 49 -19.15 31.75 10.25
C GLN A 49 -18.39 32.26 11.45
N GLU A 50 -17.44 33.14 11.20
CA GLU A 50 -16.64 33.82 12.24
C GLU A 50 -16.78 35.32 12.10
N GLN A 51 -17.02 36.01 13.22
CA GLN A 51 -17.06 37.46 13.25
C GLN A 51 -16.75 38.00 14.65
N ILE A 52 -16.25 39.23 14.71
CA ILE A 52 -16.03 39.93 15.97
C ILE A 52 -17.33 40.52 16.43
N LEU A 53 -17.75 40.21 17.66
CA LEU A 53 -18.89 40.76 18.35
C LEU A 53 -18.40 41.71 19.47
N ARG A 54 -18.83 42.95 19.47
CA ARG A 54 -18.54 43.88 20.58
C ARG A 54 -19.74 43.93 21.51
N VAL A 55 -19.50 43.60 22.75
CA VAL A 55 -20.47 43.67 23.84
C VAL A 55 -20.18 44.98 24.63
N GLU A 56 -21.16 45.84 24.67
CA GLU A 56 -21.17 47.06 25.45
C GLU A 56 -22.22 46.91 26.58
N ASN A 57 -22.40 47.89 27.44
CA ASN A 57 -23.36 47.81 28.55
C ASN A 57 -24.84 47.84 28.09
N ARG A 58 -25.20 46.99 27.14
CA ARG A 58 -26.55 46.78 26.59
C ARG A 58 -26.69 45.43 25.94
N ASP A 59 -27.92 44.92 25.86
CA ASP A 59 -28.22 43.67 25.14
C ASP A 59 -27.88 43.79 23.65
N VAL A 60 -27.20 42.79 23.12
CA VAL A 60 -26.87 42.68 21.70
C VAL A 60 -27.75 41.61 21.08
N ARG A 61 -28.52 41.96 20.06
CA ARG A 61 -29.32 41.04 19.24
C ARG A 61 -28.79 41.00 17.84
N LYS A 62 -28.57 39.75 17.31
CA LYS A 62 -28.02 39.55 16.00
C LYS A 62 -28.57 38.27 15.37
N ASP A 63 -28.96 38.35 14.10
CA ASP A 63 -29.40 37.21 13.30
C ASP A 63 -28.27 36.77 12.36
N PHE A 64 -28.20 35.46 12.11
CA PHE A 64 -27.17 34.86 11.28
C PHE A 64 -27.80 33.97 10.21
N LEU A 65 -27.24 33.98 9.02
CA LEU A 65 -27.63 33.13 7.92
C LEU A 65 -26.48 32.18 7.59
N LEU A 66 -26.60 30.91 7.99
CA LEU A 66 -25.64 29.89 7.62
C LEU A 66 -25.86 29.43 6.17
N THR A 67 -24.81 29.41 5.38
CA THR A 67 -24.85 28.91 4.00
C THR A 67 -24.46 27.46 3.99
N PRO A 68 -25.24 26.57 3.31
CA PRO A 68 -24.87 25.17 3.17
C PRO A 68 -23.46 25.04 2.58
N GLU A 69 -22.64 24.21 3.16
CA GLU A 69 -21.36 23.85 2.58
C GLU A 69 -21.63 23.15 1.24
N LYS A 70 -21.01 23.65 0.14
CA LYS A 70 -21.08 22.95 -1.14
C LYS A 70 -20.35 21.63 -1.00
N THR A 71 -21.10 20.59 -0.63
CA THR A 71 -20.58 19.25 -0.45
C THR A 71 -20.04 18.75 -1.77
N VAL A 72 -18.74 18.59 -1.89
CA VAL A 72 -18.15 17.62 -2.79
C VAL A 72 -18.52 16.27 -2.18
N VAL A 73 -19.46 15.56 -2.77
CA VAL A 73 -19.86 14.24 -2.32
C VAL A 73 -18.65 13.33 -2.51
N LEU A 74 -18.03 13.00 -1.40
CA LEU A 74 -17.10 11.90 -1.29
C LEU A 74 -17.91 10.65 -0.96
N ASP A 75 -17.54 9.55 -1.64
CA ASP A 75 -18.04 8.20 -1.49
C ASP A 75 -18.38 7.81 -0.05
N GLU A 76 -19.50 7.11 0.06
CA GLU A 76 -20.06 6.37 1.19
C GLU A 76 -21.00 7.13 2.12
N VAL A 77 -22.20 6.56 2.20
CA VAL A 77 -23.22 6.86 3.19
C VAL A 77 -22.61 6.66 4.59
N MET A 78 -22.27 7.77 5.25
CA MET A 78 -21.99 7.71 6.68
C MET A 78 -23.29 7.57 7.43
N VAL A 79 -23.51 6.38 7.99
CA VAL A 79 -24.45 6.23 9.11
C VAL A 79 -23.81 6.94 10.31
N THR A 80 -24.39 8.05 10.74
CA THR A 80 -23.95 8.78 11.93
C THR A 80 -24.26 7.96 13.18
N GLY A 81 -23.33 7.11 13.60
CA GLY A 81 -23.26 6.58 14.93
C GLY A 81 -22.52 7.55 15.86
N ASN A 82 -22.87 7.56 17.12
CA ASN A 82 -22.27 8.41 18.16
C ASN A 82 -20.73 8.43 18.09
N ARG A 83 -20.17 9.60 18.26
CA ARG A 83 -18.73 9.95 18.24
C ARG A 83 -17.81 9.17 19.21
N ASN A 84 -18.33 8.18 19.92
CA ASN A 84 -17.55 7.32 20.84
C ASN A 84 -17.11 5.99 20.22
N ASP A 85 -17.56 5.62 19.04
CA ASP A 85 -17.12 4.40 18.38
C ASP A 85 -15.98 4.73 17.42
N GLN A 86 -14.78 4.42 17.84
CA GLN A 86 -13.56 4.53 17.00
C GLN A 86 -13.57 3.59 15.79
N VAL A 87 -14.64 2.80 15.60
CA VAL A 87 -14.74 1.76 14.57
C VAL A 87 -16.11 1.78 13.90
N ASN A 88 -16.14 1.96 12.59
CA ASN A 88 -17.33 1.76 11.76
C ASN A 88 -17.17 0.51 10.91
N ARG A 89 -18.20 -0.34 10.86
CA ARG A 89 -18.23 -1.56 10.06
C ARG A 89 -18.87 -1.31 8.70
N THR A 90 -18.28 -1.90 7.66
CA THR A 90 -18.77 -1.83 6.29
C THR A 90 -19.00 -3.24 5.73
N ALA A 91 -19.63 -3.35 4.55
CA ALA A 91 -19.79 -4.63 3.86
C ALA A 91 -18.45 -5.33 3.58
N THR A 92 -17.37 -4.58 3.40
CA THR A 92 -16.07 -5.09 2.97
C THR A 92 -15.01 -5.11 4.07
N GLY A 93 -15.22 -4.38 5.16
CA GLY A 93 -14.19 -4.23 6.19
C GLY A 93 -14.60 -3.36 7.37
N GLU A 94 -13.63 -2.67 7.95
CA GLU A 94 -13.80 -1.81 9.11
C GLU A 94 -13.05 -0.50 8.91
N ILE A 95 -13.66 0.59 9.33
CA ILE A 95 -13.08 1.93 9.31
C ILE A 95 -12.74 2.35 10.73
N PHE A 96 -11.51 2.74 10.95
CA PHE A 96 -10.97 3.18 12.24
C PHE A 96 -10.64 4.67 12.19
N TYR A 97 -10.80 5.34 13.32
CA TYR A 97 -10.44 6.74 13.52
C TYR A 97 -9.37 6.85 14.61
N LEU A 98 -8.30 7.58 14.30
CA LEU A 98 -7.24 7.82 15.29
C LEU A 98 -7.73 8.77 16.38
N SER A 99 -7.35 8.48 17.63
CA SER A 99 -7.55 9.41 18.75
C SER A 99 -6.72 10.68 18.57
N GLU A 100 -7.08 11.74 19.26
CA GLU A 100 -6.28 12.99 19.25
C GLU A 100 -4.86 12.74 19.82
N LYS A 101 -4.71 11.79 20.75
CA LYS A 101 -3.38 11.37 21.23
C LYS A 101 -2.54 10.78 20.11
N ALA A 102 -3.09 9.88 19.31
CA ALA A 102 -2.38 9.27 18.18
C ALA A 102 -2.09 10.29 17.07
N LYS A 103 -3.04 11.18 16.77
CA LYS A 103 -2.83 12.27 15.78
C LYS A 103 -1.70 13.22 16.17
N ASN A 104 -1.47 13.43 17.48
CA ASN A 104 -0.37 14.27 17.96
C ASN A 104 1.00 13.55 17.98
N MET A 105 1.06 12.27 17.61
CA MET A 105 2.32 11.57 17.38
C MET A 105 2.93 12.04 16.06
N LYS A 106 4.21 12.38 16.06
CA LYS A 106 4.89 12.83 14.82
C LYS A 106 5.16 11.67 13.84
N ASP A 107 5.22 10.44 14.35
CA ASP A 107 5.52 9.24 13.56
C ASP A 107 4.23 8.50 13.21
N PRO A 108 3.89 8.36 11.91
CA PRO A 108 2.67 7.68 11.49
C PRO A 108 2.64 6.19 11.88
N PHE A 109 3.78 5.53 11.96
CA PHE A 109 3.84 4.14 12.39
C PHE A 109 3.46 3.98 13.88
N ARG A 110 3.85 4.93 14.73
CA ARG A 110 3.41 4.96 16.13
C ARG A 110 1.92 5.27 16.25
N ALA A 111 1.43 6.21 15.47
CA ALA A 111 0.01 6.54 15.46
C ALA A 111 -0.85 5.35 15.03
N LEU A 112 -0.42 4.60 14.03
CA LEU A 112 -1.12 3.42 13.53
C LEU A 112 -1.09 2.23 14.49
N GLN A 113 -0.22 2.19 15.50
CA GLN A 113 -0.25 1.17 16.57
C GLN A 113 -1.54 1.19 17.39
N GLU A 114 -2.27 2.30 17.40
CA GLU A 114 -3.56 2.40 18.10
C GLU A 114 -4.66 1.58 17.44
N ILE A 115 -4.51 1.27 16.14
CA ILE A 115 -5.55 0.57 15.38
C ILE A 115 -5.50 -0.91 15.69
N PRO A 116 -6.60 -1.50 16.24
CA PRO A 116 -6.73 -2.93 16.40
C PRO A 116 -6.53 -3.63 15.04
N ARG A 117 -6.06 -4.88 15.04
CA ARG A 117 -5.80 -5.69 13.84
C ARG A 117 -4.61 -5.22 12.99
N LEU A 118 -3.94 -4.13 13.38
CA LEU A 118 -2.78 -3.61 12.68
C LEU A 118 -1.53 -3.75 13.53
N TYR A 119 -0.54 -4.46 13.03
CA TYR A 119 0.80 -4.50 13.61
C TYR A 119 1.69 -3.51 12.87
N SER A 120 2.06 -2.44 13.55
CA SER A 120 2.95 -1.40 13.01
C SER A 120 4.33 -1.51 13.64
N ASP A 121 5.30 -1.96 12.84
CA ASP A 121 6.71 -2.05 13.23
C ASP A 121 7.38 -0.70 12.96
N VAL A 122 7.49 0.10 14.03
CA VAL A 122 8.11 1.43 14.00
C VAL A 122 9.59 1.33 13.62
N ALA A 123 10.27 0.28 14.08
CA ALA A 123 11.71 0.11 13.85
C ALA A 123 12.02 -0.19 12.38
N ASN A 124 11.24 -1.05 11.74
CA ASN A 124 11.44 -1.45 10.34
C ASN A 124 10.57 -0.68 9.36
N ARG A 125 9.75 0.26 9.84
CA ARG A 125 8.86 1.10 9.02
C ARG A 125 7.91 0.24 8.17
N LYS A 126 7.31 -0.79 8.78
CA LYS A 126 6.40 -1.74 8.13
C LYS A 126 5.07 -1.81 8.85
N VAL A 127 4.04 -2.08 8.09
CA VAL A 127 2.70 -2.35 8.60
C VAL A 127 2.26 -3.71 8.10
N GLN A 128 1.74 -4.53 9.00
CA GLN A 128 1.18 -5.86 8.74
C GLN A 128 -0.17 -5.96 9.42
N LEU A 129 -0.99 -6.88 8.98
CA LEU A 129 -2.19 -7.23 9.71
C LEU A 129 -1.89 -8.25 10.81
N GLU A 130 -2.79 -8.41 11.77
CA GLU A 130 -2.62 -9.32 12.92
C GLU A 130 -2.36 -10.79 12.53
N ASP A 131 -2.81 -11.20 11.35
CA ASP A 131 -2.58 -12.53 10.77
C ASP A 131 -1.23 -12.65 10.02
N GLY A 132 -0.39 -11.62 10.09
CA GLY A 132 0.89 -11.55 9.38
C GLY A 132 0.78 -11.19 7.89
N ALA A 133 -0.43 -11.03 7.35
CA ALA A 133 -0.61 -10.66 5.95
C ALA A 133 -0.08 -9.24 5.66
N GLN A 134 0.56 -9.10 4.50
CA GLN A 134 0.98 -7.81 3.96
C GLN A 134 -0.21 -7.22 3.18
N PRO A 135 -0.87 -6.16 3.65
CA PRO A 135 -1.98 -5.56 2.93
C PRO A 135 -1.47 -4.76 1.72
N LEU A 136 -2.31 -4.64 0.69
CA LEU A 136 -2.14 -3.58 -0.29
C LEU A 136 -2.41 -2.24 0.38
N ILE A 137 -1.45 -1.33 0.36
CA ILE A 137 -1.61 0.02 0.94
C ILE A 137 -2.16 0.96 -0.11
N LEU A 138 -3.28 1.60 0.22
CA LEU A 138 -3.89 2.68 -0.55
C LEU A 138 -3.86 3.97 0.25
N ILE A 139 -3.66 5.09 -0.44
CA ILE A 139 -3.87 6.43 0.11
C ILE A 139 -4.97 7.11 -0.72
N ASN A 140 -6.06 7.49 -0.06
CA ASN A 140 -7.26 8.04 -0.72
C ASN A 140 -7.76 7.13 -1.88
N GLY A 141 -7.74 5.80 -1.67
CA GLY A 141 -8.14 4.81 -2.65
C GLY A 141 -7.13 4.51 -3.77
N ASN A 142 -6.01 5.24 -3.84
CA ASN A 142 -5.00 5.05 -4.87
C ASN A 142 -3.82 4.24 -4.34
N ARG A 143 -3.22 3.39 -5.18
CA ARG A 143 -2.00 2.67 -4.84
C ARG A 143 -0.87 3.67 -4.58
N TYR A 144 -0.25 3.54 -3.44
CA TYR A 144 0.81 4.44 -3.01
C TYR A 144 2.08 3.63 -2.73
N ASN A 145 3.11 3.84 -3.54
CA ASN A 145 4.35 3.06 -3.44
C ASN A 145 5.32 3.62 -2.39
N SER A 146 5.23 4.92 -2.07
CA SER A 146 6.10 5.58 -1.10
C SER A 146 5.87 5.16 0.35
N GLY A 147 4.78 4.47 0.61
CA GLY A 147 4.47 3.96 1.95
C GLY A 147 3.92 5.03 2.90
N ILE A 148 3.81 4.64 4.16
CA ILE A 148 3.16 5.43 5.22
C ILE A 148 4.11 6.49 5.80
N ALA A 149 5.41 6.36 5.56
CA ALA A 149 6.48 7.07 6.29
C ALA A 149 6.39 8.62 6.25
N THR A 150 5.74 9.18 5.22
CA THR A 150 5.61 10.64 5.04
C THR A 150 4.27 11.21 5.43
N LEU A 151 3.37 10.37 5.96
CA LEU A 151 2.07 10.85 6.39
C LEU A 151 2.19 11.57 7.73
N ASP A 152 1.60 12.76 7.81
CA ASP A 152 1.37 13.39 9.11
C ASP A 152 0.13 12.75 9.73
N PRO A 153 0.21 12.16 10.94
CA PRO A 153 -0.94 11.54 11.60
C PRO A 153 -2.14 12.49 11.78
N ARG A 154 -1.91 13.81 11.90
CA ARG A 154 -2.96 14.82 12.02
C ARG A 154 -3.80 14.96 10.75
N GLU A 155 -3.23 14.59 9.60
CA GLU A 155 -3.89 14.61 8.32
C GLU A 155 -4.66 13.32 8.02
N ILE A 156 -4.46 12.27 8.81
CA ILE A 156 -5.22 11.04 8.67
C ILE A 156 -6.65 11.30 9.14
N GLU A 157 -7.59 11.18 8.20
CA GLU A 157 -9.02 11.26 8.48
C GLU A 157 -9.52 9.94 9.04
N SER A 158 -9.23 8.84 8.34
CA SER A 158 -9.60 7.49 8.73
C SER A 158 -8.65 6.45 8.15
N VAL A 159 -8.67 5.25 8.73
CA VAL A 159 -7.93 4.09 8.27
C VAL A 159 -8.90 2.94 8.07
N GLU A 160 -9.02 2.44 6.85
CA GLU A 160 -9.96 1.40 6.49
C GLU A 160 -9.19 0.08 6.26
N ILE A 161 -9.57 -0.98 6.95
CA ILE A 161 -9.09 -2.34 6.73
C ILE A 161 -10.17 -3.07 5.93
N ILE A 162 -9.85 -3.42 4.69
CA ILE A 162 -10.76 -4.10 3.77
C ILE A 162 -10.38 -5.58 3.74
N ASP A 163 -11.28 -6.43 4.22
CA ASP A 163 -11.11 -7.88 4.28
C ASP A 163 -11.64 -8.58 3.02
N VAL A 164 -12.64 -7.97 2.36
CA VAL A 164 -13.22 -8.50 1.13
C VAL A 164 -12.95 -7.51 0.02
N VAL A 165 -12.00 -7.86 -0.83
CA VAL A 165 -11.46 -6.95 -1.85
C VAL A 165 -12.41 -6.80 -3.04
N LYS A 166 -12.49 -5.57 -3.58
CA LYS A 166 -13.24 -5.26 -4.81
C LYS A 166 -12.63 -5.98 -6.02
N ALA A 167 -13.43 -6.18 -7.07
CA ALA A 167 -13.05 -6.91 -8.28
C ALA A 167 -11.71 -6.45 -8.89
N ARG A 168 -11.46 -5.13 -8.91
CA ARG A 168 -10.22 -4.52 -9.45
C ARG A 168 -8.92 -5.01 -8.81
N TYR A 169 -8.97 -5.57 -7.60
CA TYR A 169 -7.81 -6.04 -6.85
C TYR A 169 -7.66 -7.56 -6.83
N LEU A 170 -8.69 -8.32 -7.24
CA LEU A 170 -8.69 -9.79 -7.21
C LEU A 170 -7.60 -10.40 -8.10
N LYS A 171 -7.30 -9.76 -9.25
CA LYS A 171 -6.26 -10.22 -10.18
C LYS A 171 -4.87 -10.24 -9.55
N ASP A 172 -4.55 -9.25 -8.72
CA ASP A 172 -3.22 -9.09 -8.14
C ASP A 172 -2.99 -9.99 -6.91
N GLY A 173 -4.01 -10.80 -6.53
CA GLY A 173 -3.92 -11.77 -5.43
C GLY A 173 -3.92 -11.15 -4.04
N TYR A 174 -4.21 -9.86 -3.91
CA TYR A 174 -4.33 -9.22 -2.60
C TYR A 174 -5.58 -9.75 -1.89
N GLN A 175 -5.38 -10.23 -0.67
CA GLN A 175 -6.47 -10.72 0.17
C GLN A 175 -7.04 -9.62 1.06
N LYS A 176 -6.22 -8.62 1.39
CA LYS A 176 -6.58 -7.51 2.29
C LYS A 176 -5.98 -6.19 1.82
N ILE A 177 -6.67 -5.12 2.12
CA ILE A 177 -6.26 -3.75 1.76
C ILE A 177 -6.29 -2.88 3.01
N LEU A 178 -5.26 -2.02 3.15
CA LEU A 178 -5.22 -0.93 4.11
C LEU A 178 -5.36 0.38 3.34
N ASN A 179 -6.52 1.03 3.45
CA ASN A 179 -6.77 2.31 2.80
C ASN A 179 -6.74 3.44 3.84
N ILE A 180 -5.77 4.34 3.71
CA ILE A 180 -5.62 5.50 4.58
C ILE A 180 -6.24 6.70 3.88
N LYS A 181 -7.32 7.25 4.44
CA LYS A 181 -7.94 8.48 3.95
C LYS A 181 -7.30 9.68 4.63
N LEU A 182 -6.93 10.67 3.84
CA LEU A 182 -6.31 11.91 4.32
C LEU A 182 -7.28 13.08 4.18
N LYS A 183 -7.24 13.98 5.14
CA LYS A 183 -7.91 15.29 5.07
C LYS A 183 -7.38 16.10 3.88
N LYS A 184 -8.22 16.92 3.30
CA LYS A 184 -7.83 17.80 2.19
C LYS A 184 -6.95 18.94 2.72
N LYS A 185 -5.72 19.07 2.22
CA LYS A 185 -4.83 20.20 2.54
C LYS A 185 -5.34 21.45 1.84
N THR A 186 -5.59 22.51 2.59
CA THR A 186 -6.11 23.78 2.05
C THR A 186 -5.02 24.86 1.95
N GLN A 187 -3.99 24.81 2.79
CA GLN A 187 -2.90 25.77 2.84
C GLN A 187 -1.65 25.27 2.11
N PRO A 188 -0.80 26.16 1.58
CA PRO A 188 0.54 25.79 1.12
C PRO A 188 1.34 25.14 2.25
N PHE A 189 2.12 24.12 1.92
CA PHE A 189 2.94 23.39 2.89
C PHE A 189 4.29 22.99 2.32
N ILE A 190 5.26 22.87 3.20
CA ILE A 190 6.58 22.27 2.94
C ILE A 190 6.84 21.28 4.07
N PHE A 191 7.19 20.07 3.69
CA PHE A 191 7.62 19.01 4.60
C PHE A 191 9.02 18.56 4.21
N LEU A 192 9.92 18.48 5.18
CA LEU A 192 11.26 17.95 5.04
C LEU A 192 11.55 17.03 6.22
N GLU A 193 12.00 15.82 5.95
CA GLU A 193 12.43 14.89 6.98
C GLU A 193 13.70 14.16 6.53
N GLY A 194 14.66 14.03 7.45
CA GLY A 194 15.82 13.17 7.30
C GLY A 194 15.92 12.23 8.48
N ALA A 195 16.18 10.95 8.21
CA ALA A 195 16.37 9.96 9.24
C ALA A 195 17.57 9.07 8.91
N THR A 196 18.35 8.74 9.95
CA THR A 196 19.43 7.76 9.85
C THR A 196 19.29 6.75 10.97
N ARG A 197 19.63 5.50 10.69
CA ARG A 197 19.68 4.43 11.67
C ARG A 197 20.87 3.54 11.36
N HIS A 198 21.66 3.28 12.38
CA HIS A 198 22.86 2.44 12.27
C HIS A 198 22.90 1.49 13.44
N ASP A 199 23.45 0.29 13.26
CA ASP A 199 23.87 -0.56 14.36
C ASP A 199 25.22 -0.06 14.92
N VAL A 200 25.58 -0.56 16.08
CA VAL A 200 26.94 -0.42 16.61
C VAL A 200 27.59 -1.80 16.45
N PRO A 201 28.60 -1.94 15.59
CA PRO A 201 29.65 -1.01 15.15
C PRO A 201 29.51 -0.41 13.73
N PHE A 202 28.35 -0.04 13.27
CA PHE A 202 28.10 0.55 11.94
C PHE A 202 28.29 -0.42 10.77
N ARG A 203 27.94 -1.69 10.98
CA ARG A 203 27.97 -2.70 9.90
C ARG A 203 26.74 -2.65 9.02
N LYS A 204 25.62 -2.19 9.56
CA LYS A 204 24.40 -1.98 8.79
C LYS A 204 23.74 -0.67 9.15
N GLY A 205 23.08 -0.08 8.18
CA GLY A 205 22.40 1.18 8.39
C GLY A 205 21.52 1.58 7.23
N LEU A 206 20.68 2.56 7.52
CA LEU A 206 19.76 3.21 6.61
C LEU A 206 19.89 4.72 6.76
N GLY A 207 20.05 5.42 5.64
CA GLY A 207 19.85 6.86 5.53
C GLY A 207 18.67 7.13 4.60
N VAL A 208 17.73 7.98 4.99
CA VAL A 208 16.58 8.35 4.16
C VAL A 208 16.27 9.82 4.30
N GLY A 209 15.93 10.46 3.19
CA GLY A 209 15.43 11.82 3.11
C GLY A 209 14.10 11.85 2.38
N TYR A 210 13.21 12.70 2.85
CA TYR A 210 11.88 12.94 2.27
C TYR A 210 11.66 14.44 2.12
N PHE A 211 10.97 14.82 1.07
CA PHE A 211 10.41 16.16 0.97
C PHE A 211 9.01 16.09 0.35
N GLU A 212 8.17 16.99 0.73
CA GLU A 212 6.90 17.25 0.07
C GLU A 212 6.62 18.76 0.10
N VAL A 213 6.31 19.33 -1.06
CA VAL A 213 5.96 20.75 -1.21
C VAL A 213 4.73 20.86 -2.07
N GLY A 214 3.78 21.69 -1.66
CA GLY A 214 2.56 21.85 -2.44
C GLY A 214 1.53 22.77 -1.81
N ASN A 215 0.34 22.70 -2.38
CA ASN A 215 -0.86 23.38 -1.91
C ASN A 215 -2.10 22.54 -2.19
N SER A 216 -3.29 23.12 -2.13
CA SER A 216 -4.56 22.43 -2.42
C SER A 216 -4.70 21.88 -3.85
N ARG A 217 -3.94 22.41 -4.82
CA ARG A 217 -4.07 22.05 -6.24
C ARG A 217 -2.93 21.16 -6.74
N TYR A 218 -1.72 21.32 -6.22
CA TYR A 218 -0.59 20.51 -6.64
C TYR A 218 0.33 20.19 -5.46
N ALA A 219 1.03 19.07 -5.54
CA ALA A 219 2.09 18.71 -4.63
C ALA A 219 3.17 17.89 -5.34
N LEU A 220 4.41 18.16 -5.00
CA LEU A 220 5.58 17.39 -5.40
C LEU A 220 6.17 16.72 -4.17
N TYR A 221 6.24 15.41 -4.21
CA TYR A 221 6.85 14.55 -3.21
C TYR A 221 8.12 13.93 -3.78
N GLY A 222 9.14 13.79 -2.94
CA GLY A 222 10.35 13.05 -3.27
C GLY A 222 10.91 12.30 -2.07
N ARG A 223 11.55 11.17 -2.36
CA ARG A 223 12.24 10.32 -1.39
C ARG A 223 13.55 9.83 -2.00
N ALA A 224 14.61 9.84 -1.19
CA ALA A 224 15.86 9.14 -1.50
C ALA A 224 16.30 8.35 -0.27
N SER A 225 16.78 7.12 -0.47
CA SER A 225 17.35 6.33 0.61
C SER A 225 18.55 5.51 0.16
N VAL A 226 19.44 5.28 1.11
CA VAL A 226 20.58 4.37 0.98
C VAL A 226 20.57 3.43 2.15
N ASP A 227 20.49 2.13 1.87
CA ASP A 227 20.66 1.05 2.83
C ASP A 227 22.02 0.40 2.59
N TYR A 228 22.73 0.09 3.64
CA TYR A 228 23.99 -0.65 3.53
C TYR A 228 24.11 -1.74 4.59
N LEU A 229 24.80 -2.80 4.20
CA LEU A 229 25.14 -3.94 5.03
C LEU A 229 26.59 -4.31 4.71
N TYR A 230 27.44 -4.41 5.72
CA TYR A 230 28.85 -4.71 5.57
C TYR A 230 29.30 -5.74 6.59
N ASP A 231 29.98 -6.80 6.13
CA ASP A 231 30.55 -7.86 6.95
C ASP A 231 29.53 -8.50 7.92
N ASP A 232 28.28 -8.70 7.44
CA ASP A 232 27.26 -9.41 8.21
C ASP A 232 27.55 -10.91 8.11
N ARG A 233 27.91 -11.52 9.24
CA ARG A 233 28.32 -12.90 9.30
C ARG A 233 27.28 -13.74 10.02
N SER A 234 27.02 -14.92 9.48
CA SER A 234 26.15 -15.92 10.07
C SER A 234 26.72 -17.32 9.92
N GLU A 235 26.49 -18.16 10.91
CA GLU A 235 26.71 -19.59 10.76
C GLU A 235 25.56 -20.20 9.96
N GLN A 236 25.91 -21.12 9.06
CA GLN A 236 24.96 -21.86 8.22
C GLN A 236 25.15 -23.35 8.44
N GLU A 237 24.06 -24.06 8.66
CA GLU A 237 24.03 -25.51 8.64
C GLU A 237 22.92 -25.95 7.71
N GLN A 238 23.23 -26.79 6.75
CA GLN A 238 22.26 -27.32 5.80
C GLN A 238 22.36 -28.85 5.76
N ARG A 239 21.22 -29.53 5.80
CA ARG A 239 21.11 -30.98 5.61
C ARG A 239 20.16 -31.25 4.46
N GLN A 240 20.64 -32.06 3.53
CA GLN A 240 19.88 -32.61 2.41
C GLN A 240 19.78 -34.13 2.59
N LEU A 241 18.54 -34.61 2.59
CA LEU A 241 18.24 -36.02 2.74
C LEU A 241 17.45 -36.51 1.55
N ASN A 242 17.89 -37.57 0.91
CA ASN A 242 17.17 -38.23 -0.17
C ASN A 242 17.34 -39.74 -0.05
N THR A 243 16.56 -40.51 -0.81
CA THR A 243 16.72 -41.94 -0.89
C THR A 243 18.08 -42.25 -1.53
N GLY A 244 19.01 -42.81 -0.74
CA GLY A 244 20.33 -43.19 -1.22
C GLY A 244 21.47 -42.25 -0.90
N TYR A 245 21.20 -40.99 -0.54
CA TYR A 245 22.27 -40.09 -0.10
C TYR A 245 21.84 -39.10 0.99
N SER A 246 22.81 -38.67 1.77
CA SER A 246 22.68 -37.49 2.64
C SER A 246 23.87 -36.55 2.44
N LYS A 247 23.60 -35.25 2.41
CA LYS A 247 24.63 -34.22 2.34
C LYS A 247 24.43 -33.25 3.48
N TRP A 248 25.44 -33.04 4.27
CA TRP A 248 25.47 -32.10 5.36
C TRP A 248 26.57 -31.07 5.09
N THR A 249 26.30 -29.84 5.34
CA THR A 249 27.28 -28.72 5.26
C THR A 249 27.14 -27.85 6.49
N LYS A 250 28.28 -27.42 7.02
CA LYS A 250 28.34 -26.42 8.10
C LYS A 250 29.46 -25.44 7.77
N GLY A 251 29.22 -24.17 8.02
CA GLY A 251 30.21 -23.13 7.74
C GLY A 251 29.75 -21.73 8.08
N GLU A 252 30.48 -20.79 7.61
CA GLU A 252 30.19 -19.36 7.76
C GLU A 252 29.76 -18.75 6.44
N GLU A 253 28.90 -17.74 6.54
CA GLU A 253 28.49 -16.90 5.44
C GLU A 253 28.70 -15.44 5.79
N ARG A 254 29.27 -14.69 4.86
CA ARG A 254 29.41 -13.24 4.92
C ARG A 254 28.58 -12.58 3.85
N LEU A 255 27.78 -11.59 4.25
CA LEU A 255 26.96 -10.78 3.37
C LEU A 255 27.39 -9.31 3.42
N ASP A 256 27.64 -8.74 2.23
CA ASP A 256 27.82 -7.31 2.00
C ASP A 256 26.72 -6.85 1.03
N GLY A 257 26.07 -5.72 1.31
CA GLY A 257 24.97 -5.24 0.48
C GLY A 257 24.81 -3.74 0.48
N THR A 258 24.29 -3.21 -0.61
CA THR A 258 23.90 -1.80 -0.72
C THR A 258 22.65 -1.68 -1.57
N SER A 259 21.72 -0.83 -1.14
CA SER A 259 20.51 -0.50 -1.88
C SER A 259 20.34 1.01 -1.98
N TYR A 260 20.06 1.51 -3.17
CA TYR A 260 19.78 2.91 -3.47
C TYR A 260 18.36 3.02 -4.00
N LEU A 261 17.57 3.91 -3.42
CA LEU A 261 16.20 4.14 -3.82
C LEU A 261 16.00 5.63 -4.11
N GLY A 262 15.29 5.91 -5.18
CA GLY A 262 14.80 7.23 -5.54
C GLY A 262 13.34 7.17 -5.95
N GLU A 263 12.54 8.14 -5.51
CA GLU A 263 11.12 8.22 -5.80
C GLU A 263 10.69 9.67 -5.95
N LEU A 264 9.86 9.93 -6.96
CA LEU A 264 9.22 11.22 -7.22
C LEU A 264 7.74 11.00 -7.51
N GLN A 265 6.88 11.82 -6.93
CA GLN A 265 5.46 11.83 -7.23
C GLN A 265 4.97 13.28 -7.38
N PHE A 266 4.31 13.55 -8.48
CA PHE A 266 3.64 14.82 -8.73
C PHE A 266 2.13 14.60 -8.76
N ARG A 267 1.41 15.35 -7.94
CA ARG A 267 -0.05 15.34 -7.86
C ARG A 267 -0.58 16.69 -8.33
N TRP A 268 -1.58 16.68 -9.20
CA TRP A 268 -2.12 17.89 -9.77
C TRP A 268 -3.64 17.81 -9.95
N MET A 269 -4.36 18.71 -9.30
CA MET A 269 -5.77 18.95 -9.52
C MET A 269 -5.89 20.05 -10.59
N CYS A 270 -5.93 19.64 -11.87
CA CYS A 270 -5.97 20.56 -13.02
C CYS A 270 -7.23 21.39 -13.00
N THR A 271 -8.36 20.75 -12.70
CA THR A 271 -9.67 21.34 -12.53
C THR A 271 -10.33 20.75 -11.28
N ASP A 272 -11.50 21.23 -10.88
CA ASP A 272 -12.28 20.61 -9.80
C ASP A 272 -12.78 19.20 -10.16
N LYS A 273 -12.68 18.81 -11.44
CA LYS A 273 -13.11 17.51 -11.98
C LYS A 273 -11.96 16.60 -12.35
N ASP A 274 -10.76 17.13 -12.53
CA ASP A 274 -9.61 16.40 -13.05
C ASP A 274 -8.47 16.36 -12.04
N TYR A 275 -8.05 15.16 -11.70
CA TYR A 275 -6.92 14.89 -10.81
C TYR A 275 -5.92 13.97 -11.50
N ILE A 276 -4.67 14.38 -11.55
CA ILE A 276 -3.56 13.65 -12.18
C ILE A 276 -2.50 13.34 -11.14
N VAL A 277 -1.97 12.12 -11.19
CA VAL A 277 -0.78 11.71 -10.43
C VAL A 277 0.25 11.11 -11.39
N ALA A 278 1.42 11.71 -11.46
CA ALA A 278 2.59 11.14 -12.12
C ALA A 278 3.54 10.62 -11.04
N HIS A 279 4.01 9.40 -11.18
CA HIS A 279 4.87 8.74 -10.21
C HIS A 279 6.04 8.04 -10.91
N MET A 280 7.25 8.19 -10.36
CA MET A 280 8.47 7.53 -10.80
C MET A 280 9.17 6.94 -9.58
N TYR A 281 9.63 5.72 -9.72
CA TYR A 281 10.34 4.98 -8.68
C TYR A 281 11.53 4.23 -9.29
N GLY A 282 12.67 4.31 -8.66
CA GLY A 282 13.87 3.57 -9.02
C GLY A 282 14.52 2.95 -7.78
N ASN A 283 14.95 1.71 -7.91
CA ASN A 283 15.74 1.03 -6.88
C ASN A 283 16.87 0.24 -7.54
N LYS A 284 18.09 0.36 -7.00
CA LYS A 284 19.24 -0.46 -7.36
C LYS A 284 19.77 -1.15 -6.12
N LYS A 285 19.85 -2.48 -6.16
CA LYS A 285 20.36 -3.30 -5.07
C LYS A 285 21.55 -4.14 -5.55
N ILE A 286 22.58 -4.20 -4.75
CA ILE A 286 23.78 -5.02 -4.98
C ILE A 286 24.07 -5.77 -3.69
N ASN A 287 24.07 -7.10 -3.74
CA ASN A 287 24.47 -7.96 -2.64
C ASN A 287 25.66 -8.81 -3.08
N LYS A 288 26.60 -9.04 -2.18
CA LYS A 288 27.72 -9.96 -2.33
C LYS A 288 27.71 -10.90 -1.16
N LYS A 289 27.65 -12.19 -1.44
CA LYS A 289 27.56 -13.26 -0.47
C LYS A 289 28.77 -14.19 -0.66
N LYS A 290 29.51 -14.46 0.40
CA LYS A 290 30.62 -15.40 0.43
C LYS A 290 30.34 -16.43 1.50
N GLY A 291 30.45 -17.71 1.15
CA GLY A 291 30.28 -18.81 2.09
C GLY A 291 31.50 -19.73 2.03
N TRP A 292 31.85 -20.31 3.16
CA TRP A 292 32.90 -21.32 3.28
C TRP A 292 32.67 -22.23 4.49
N GLY A 293 33.15 -23.45 4.43
CA GLY A 293 33.00 -24.43 5.51
C GLY A 293 33.23 -25.85 5.04
N ASP A 294 32.82 -26.76 5.88
CA ASP A 294 33.03 -28.18 5.74
C ASP A 294 31.71 -28.89 5.41
N GLY A 295 31.80 -30.09 4.81
CA GLY A 295 30.65 -30.89 4.53
C GLY A 295 30.95 -32.38 4.59
N LEU A 296 29.88 -33.16 4.67
CA LEU A 296 29.91 -34.63 4.61
C LEU A 296 28.85 -35.08 3.61
N LEU A 297 29.30 -35.76 2.57
CA LEU A 297 28.44 -36.46 1.62
C LEU A 297 28.46 -37.95 1.94
N THR A 298 27.31 -38.58 2.15
CA THR A 298 27.15 -40.01 2.34
C THR A 298 26.30 -40.56 1.20
N ASP A 299 26.98 -41.21 0.26
CA ASP A 299 26.40 -41.95 -0.87
C ASP A 299 27.08 -43.34 -0.88
N GLY A 300 26.64 -44.19 0.06
CA GLY A 300 27.32 -45.45 0.37
C GLY A 300 28.51 -45.27 1.30
N ILE A 301 29.60 -44.61 0.87
CA ILE A 301 30.78 -44.29 1.67
C ILE A 301 30.81 -42.82 2.06
N PRO A 302 30.97 -42.47 3.36
CA PRO A 302 31.10 -41.09 3.77
C PRO A 302 32.33 -40.40 3.16
N GLN A 303 32.14 -39.22 2.59
CA GLN A 303 33.17 -38.38 1.98
C GLN A 303 33.11 -36.97 2.60
N GLU A 304 34.15 -36.58 3.27
CA GLU A 304 34.33 -35.21 3.75
C GLU A 304 34.74 -34.30 2.60
N PHE A 305 34.34 -33.04 2.65
CA PHE A 305 34.72 -32.01 1.68
C PHE A 305 34.72 -30.62 2.27
N ASP A 306 35.59 -29.77 1.74
CA ASP A 306 35.55 -28.35 1.95
C ASP A 306 34.71 -27.68 0.87
N TYR A 307 33.94 -26.64 1.22
CA TYR A 307 33.22 -25.86 0.23
C TYR A 307 33.54 -24.37 0.33
N SER A 308 33.49 -23.70 -0.80
CA SER A 308 33.44 -22.24 -0.90
C SER A 308 32.40 -21.82 -1.89
N SER A 309 31.78 -20.67 -1.64
CA SER A 309 30.82 -20.08 -2.54
C SER A 309 30.98 -18.58 -2.61
N PHE A 310 30.73 -18.03 -3.79
CA PHE A 310 30.61 -16.61 -4.01
C PHE A 310 29.34 -16.37 -4.85
N ASN A 311 28.55 -15.38 -4.44
CA ASN A 311 27.40 -14.92 -5.20
C ASN A 311 27.30 -13.40 -5.17
N LYS A 312 27.10 -12.80 -6.33
CA LYS A 312 26.84 -11.38 -6.49
C LYS A 312 25.50 -11.20 -7.18
N ASP A 313 24.51 -10.74 -6.42
CA ASP A 313 23.18 -10.39 -6.91
C ASP A 313 23.10 -8.89 -7.16
N GLN A 314 22.77 -8.52 -8.39
CA GLN A 314 22.48 -7.15 -8.75
C GLN A 314 21.06 -7.06 -9.29
N SER A 315 20.29 -6.11 -8.79
CA SER A 315 19.00 -5.81 -9.35
C SER A 315 18.77 -4.32 -9.46
N TYR A 316 18.06 -3.91 -10.49
CA TYR A 316 17.45 -2.59 -10.49
C TYR A 316 16.04 -2.67 -11.04
N ILE A 317 15.18 -1.85 -10.46
CA ILE A 317 13.79 -1.71 -10.83
C ILE A 317 13.56 -0.24 -11.15
N PHE A 318 12.88 0.02 -12.26
CA PHE A 318 12.36 1.34 -12.60
C PHE A 318 10.87 1.21 -12.89
N THR A 319 10.07 2.05 -12.26
CA THR A 319 8.63 2.13 -12.48
C THR A 319 8.24 3.56 -12.79
N ALA A 320 7.41 3.76 -13.79
CA ALA A 320 6.77 5.03 -14.08
C ALA A 320 5.27 4.79 -14.24
N SER A 321 4.44 5.65 -13.66
CA SER A 321 2.99 5.57 -13.81
C SER A 321 2.33 6.94 -13.90
N LEU A 322 1.23 6.98 -14.63
CA LEU A 322 0.35 8.12 -14.76
C LEU A 322 -1.07 7.66 -14.40
N PHE A 323 -1.65 8.29 -13.40
CA PHE A 323 -3.03 8.11 -13.00
C PHE A 323 -3.82 9.38 -13.34
N HIS A 324 -5.01 9.20 -13.89
CA HIS A 324 -5.96 10.28 -14.14
C HIS A 324 -7.33 9.90 -13.61
N LYS A 325 -7.96 10.80 -12.89
CA LYS A 325 -9.34 10.71 -12.40
C LYS A 325 -10.13 11.86 -12.96
N HIS A 326 -11.24 11.56 -13.65
CA HIS A 326 -12.20 12.55 -14.15
C HIS A 326 -13.57 12.33 -13.50
N THR A 327 -14.17 13.40 -12.99
CA THR A 327 -15.51 13.41 -12.40
C THR A 327 -16.48 14.09 -13.38
N PHE A 328 -17.28 13.29 -14.13
CA PHE A 328 -18.25 13.82 -15.10
C PHE A 328 -19.41 14.53 -14.45
N ALA A 329 -19.99 13.88 -13.44
CA ALA A 329 -21.08 14.37 -12.62
C ALA A 329 -20.82 13.98 -11.17
N LYS A 330 -21.61 14.47 -10.25
CA LYS A 330 -21.41 14.29 -8.80
C LYS A 330 -21.15 12.85 -8.37
N ASN A 331 -21.68 11.89 -9.12
CA ASN A 331 -21.69 10.45 -8.82
C ASN A 331 -21.14 9.58 -9.98
N HIS A 332 -20.45 10.16 -10.96
CA HIS A 332 -19.86 9.45 -12.10
C HIS A 332 -18.37 9.74 -12.19
N ILE A 333 -17.53 8.76 -11.98
CA ILE A 333 -16.09 8.88 -11.93
C ILE A 333 -15.44 7.91 -12.92
N LEU A 334 -14.51 8.41 -13.73
CA LEU A 334 -13.63 7.61 -14.57
C LEU A 334 -12.21 7.71 -14.03
N GLU A 335 -11.58 6.57 -13.76
CA GLU A 335 -10.18 6.48 -13.38
C GLU A 335 -9.41 5.71 -14.45
N THR A 336 -8.26 6.24 -14.87
CA THR A 336 -7.37 5.58 -15.81
C THR A 336 -5.95 5.52 -15.23
N THR A 337 -5.27 4.40 -15.44
CA THR A 337 -3.87 4.23 -15.03
C THR A 337 -3.05 3.68 -16.18
N LEU A 338 -1.96 4.35 -16.51
CA LEU A 338 -0.92 3.82 -17.38
C LEU A 338 0.33 3.61 -16.53
N ALA A 339 0.92 2.42 -16.59
CA ALA A 339 2.15 2.13 -15.85
C ALA A 339 3.12 1.33 -16.71
N PHE A 340 4.40 1.62 -16.51
CA PHE A 340 5.53 0.90 -17.10
C PHE A 340 6.45 0.45 -15.97
N ASN A 341 6.96 -0.78 -16.05
CA ASN A 341 7.96 -1.31 -15.14
C ASN A 341 9.07 -1.98 -15.94
N LYS A 342 10.30 -1.69 -15.56
CA LYS A 342 11.51 -2.38 -16.02
C LYS A 342 12.22 -2.96 -14.81
N ASN A 343 12.50 -4.26 -14.86
CA ASN A 343 13.26 -4.96 -13.84
C ASN A 343 14.44 -5.70 -14.51
N HIS A 344 15.63 -5.54 -13.96
CA HIS A 344 16.83 -6.27 -14.36
C HIS A 344 17.41 -6.97 -13.14
N ASN A 345 17.61 -8.28 -13.26
CA ASN A 345 18.27 -9.09 -12.24
C ASN A 345 19.46 -9.78 -12.86
N GLU A 346 20.60 -9.69 -12.20
CA GLU A 346 21.84 -10.39 -12.55
C GLU A 346 22.34 -11.14 -11.31
N ASN A 347 22.58 -12.44 -11.46
CA ASN A 347 23.14 -13.30 -10.44
C ASN A 347 24.39 -13.95 -11.00
N ASP A 348 25.56 -13.55 -10.47
CA ASP A 348 26.89 -13.97 -10.89
C ASP A 348 27.59 -14.65 -9.71
N GLY A 349 28.01 -15.90 -9.89
CA GLY A 349 28.63 -16.60 -8.79
C GLY A 349 29.24 -17.95 -9.14
N ASN A 350 29.83 -18.52 -8.10
CA ASN A 350 30.36 -19.89 -8.17
C ASN A 350 30.20 -20.62 -6.84
N ARG A 351 30.25 -21.94 -6.91
CA ARG A 351 30.35 -22.85 -5.77
C ARG A 351 31.39 -23.92 -6.09
N SER A 352 32.35 -24.10 -5.20
CA SER A 352 33.36 -25.12 -5.25
C SER A 352 33.18 -26.07 -4.08
N GLU A 353 33.35 -27.38 -4.33
CA GLU A 353 33.36 -28.43 -3.32
C GLU A 353 34.61 -29.28 -3.59
N SER A 354 35.48 -29.43 -2.62
CA SER A 354 36.76 -30.15 -2.73
C SER A 354 36.72 -31.38 -1.86
N TYR A 355 36.66 -32.56 -2.49
CA TYR A 355 36.73 -33.88 -1.89
C TYR A 355 38.18 -34.40 -1.98
N LEU A 356 38.48 -35.50 -1.33
CA LEU A 356 39.85 -36.08 -1.32
C LEU A 356 40.35 -36.40 -2.74
N ASP A 357 39.51 -37.01 -3.56
CA ASP A 357 39.90 -37.54 -4.87
C ASP A 357 39.30 -36.81 -6.06
N TRP A 358 38.37 -35.87 -5.83
CA TRP A 358 37.68 -35.12 -6.87
C TRP A 358 37.23 -33.75 -6.39
N SER A 359 36.81 -32.89 -7.31
CA SER A 359 36.26 -31.60 -6.98
C SER A 359 35.05 -31.29 -7.87
N TYR A 360 34.14 -30.48 -7.34
CA TYR A 360 33.02 -29.93 -8.06
C TYR A 360 33.18 -28.42 -8.14
N LEU A 361 32.99 -27.84 -9.34
CA LEU A 361 32.95 -26.40 -9.57
C LEU A 361 31.73 -26.07 -10.42
N ASN A 362 30.85 -25.27 -9.89
CA ASN A 362 29.75 -24.68 -10.64
C ASN A 362 29.97 -23.18 -10.72
N THR A 363 30.00 -22.64 -11.95
CA THR A 363 30.05 -21.22 -12.22
C THR A 363 28.80 -20.83 -12.97
N TYR A 364 28.11 -19.82 -12.54
CA TYR A 364 26.84 -19.41 -13.13
C TYR A 364 26.78 -17.87 -13.30
N LEU A 365 26.14 -17.47 -14.40
CA LEU A 365 25.77 -16.07 -14.67
C LEU A 365 24.36 -16.06 -15.26
N TYR A 366 23.39 -15.74 -14.40
CA TYR A 366 21.99 -15.61 -14.80
C TYR A 366 21.65 -14.15 -14.96
N LYS A 367 20.95 -13.82 -16.05
CA LYS A 367 20.41 -12.48 -16.27
C LYS A 367 18.94 -12.60 -16.63
N ASN A 368 18.10 -11.80 -15.98
CA ASN A 368 16.68 -11.67 -16.30
C ASN A 368 16.33 -10.20 -16.52
N ASP A 369 15.90 -9.91 -17.74
CA ASP A 369 15.39 -8.60 -18.15
C ASP A 369 13.88 -8.70 -18.32
N ARG A 370 13.12 -8.03 -17.45
CA ARG A 370 11.65 -7.95 -17.50
C ARG A 370 11.21 -6.53 -17.85
N ASN A 371 10.33 -6.43 -18.84
CA ASN A 371 9.56 -5.22 -19.09
C ASN A 371 8.08 -5.53 -18.97
N SER A 372 7.31 -4.65 -18.32
CA SER A 372 5.87 -4.77 -18.26
C SER A 372 5.18 -3.44 -18.44
N GLY A 373 4.06 -3.49 -19.15
CA GLY A 373 3.13 -2.38 -19.34
C GLY A 373 1.78 -2.72 -18.71
N ARG A 374 1.09 -1.72 -18.19
CA ARG A 374 -0.25 -1.87 -17.61
C ARG A 374 -1.10 -0.68 -18.02
N PHE A 375 -2.33 -0.95 -18.43
CA PHE A 375 -3.36 0.04 -18.69
C PHE A 375 -4.65 -0.40 -18.00
N ASP A 376 -5.17 0.44 -17.10
CA ASP A 376 -6.41 0.18 -16.39
C ASP A 376 -7.41 1.29 -16.68
N VAL A 377 -8.67 0.92 -16.78
CA VAL A 377 -9.82 1.83 -16.85
C VAL A 377 -10.87 1.35 -15.88
N ASP A 378 -11.31 2.24 -15.00
CA ASP A 378 -12.35 2.00 -14.01
C ASP A 378 -13.43 3.07 -14.11
N TYR A 379 -14.68 2.67 -14.21
CA TYR A 379 -15.83 3.56 -14.19
C TYR A 379 -16.70 3.26 -12.98
N ASN A 380 -16.87 4.27 -12.13
CA ASN A 380 -17.61 4.17 -10.87
C ASN A 380 -18.86 5.03 -10.96
N VAL A 381 -20.00 4.48 -10.52
CA VAL A 381 -21.28 5.16 -10.45
C VAL A 381 -21.92 4.92 -9.10
N ASP A 382 -22.29 6.00 -8.40
CA ASP A 382 -23.06 5.94 -7.17
C ASP A 382 -24.52 6.29 -7.46
N PHE A 383 -25.42 5.42 -7.04
CA PHE A 383 -26.86 5.57 -7.26
C PHE A 383 -27.54 6.30 -6.09
N ALA A 384 -28.64 6.98 -6.38
CA ALA A 384 -29.40 7.71 -5.37
C ALA A 384 -29.96 6.82 -4.23
N ASN A 385 -30.08 5.52 -4.44
CA ASN A 385 -30.52 4.54 -3.44
C ASN A 385 -29.37 4.03 -2.54
N GLY A 386 -28.16 4.64 -2.61
CA GLY A 386 -27.00 4.23 -1.85
C GLY A 386 -26.25 3.00 -2.38
N GLY A 387 -26.59 2.54 -3.59
CA GLY A 387 -25.82 1.52 -4.30
C GLY A 387 -24.63 2.13 -5.04
N SER A 388 -23.53 1.38 -5.17
CA SER A 388 -22.35 1.76 -5.97
C SER A 388 -22.00 0.64 -6.93
N LEU A 389 -21.78 1.00 -8.20
CA LEU A 389 -21.35 0.09 -9.27
C LEU A 389 -19.96 0.52 -9.76
N ASN A 390 -19.04 -0.41 -9.81
CA ASN A 390 -17.76 -0.26 -10.48
C ASN A 390 -17.68 -1.25 -11.65
N VAL A 391 -17.23 -0.77 -12.80
CA VAL A 391 -16.95 -1.61 -13.99
C VAL A 391 -15.60 -1.22 -14.53
N GLY A 392 -14.75 -2.18 -14.83
CA GLY A 392 -13.40 -1.85 -15.28
C GLY A 392 -12.75 -2.92 -16.16
N ASN A 393 -11.64 -2.50 -16.74
CA ASN A 393 -10.73 -3.34 -17.50
C ASN A 393 -9.29 -3.11 -17.02
N GLN A 394 -8.51 -4.17 -16.95
CA GLN A 394 -7.07 -4.12 -16.75
C GLN A 394 -6.36 -4.91 -17.83
N THR A 395 -5.56 -4.22 -18.63
CA THR A 395 -4.66 -4.81 -19.62
C THR A 395 -3.25 -4.85 -19.05
N ARG A 396 -2.57 -5.97 -19.14
CA ARG A 396 -1.16 -6.10 -18.74
C ARG A 396 -0.38 -6.86 -19.79
N PHE A 397 0.78 -6.35 -20.15
CA PHE A 397 1.78 -7.04 -20.95
C PHE A 397 3.05 -7.22 -20.14
N THR A 398 3.65 -8.42 -20.19
CA THR A 398 4.94 -8.72 -19.55
C THR A 398 5.81 -9.48 -20.53
N SER A 399 7.08 -9.08 -20.63
CA SER A 399 8.10 -9.77 -21.43
C SER A 399 9.34 -9.98 -20.59
N ASP A 400 9.74 -11.23 -20.41
CA ASP A 400 10.96 -11.67 -19.73
C ASP A 400 11.97 -12.24 -20.72
N ARG A 401 13.24 -11.93 -20.49
CA ARG A 401 14.37 -12.50 -21.22
C ARG A 401 15.36 -13.08 -20.22
N ILE A 402 15.38 -14.37 -20.10
CA ILE A 402 16.22 -15.10 -19.16
C ILE A 402 17.39 -15.71 -19.92
N ARG A 403 18.60 -15.47 -19.44
CA ARG A 403 19.86 -15.97 -20.03
C ARG A 403 20.71 -16.62 -18.97
N GLN A 404 21.18 -17.82 -19.26
CA GLN A 404 22.26 -18.46 -18.52
C GLN A 404 23.54 -18.34 -19.35
N VAL A 405 24.32 -17.30 -19.06
CA VAL A 405 25.45 -16.88 -19.90
C VAL A 405 26.64 -17.82 -19.74
N SER A 406 26.87 -18.35 -18.54
CA SER A 406 28.04 -19.20 -18.21
C SER A 406 28.16 -20.48 -19.05
N ILE A 407 27.04 -21.01 -19.51
CA ILE A 407 27.01 -22.25 -20.32
C ILE A 407 26.50 -22.03 -21.76
N GLY A 408 26.37 -20.78 -22.18
CA GLY A 408 25.99 -20.42 -23.55
C GLY A 408 24.58 -20.87 -23.96
N MET A 409 23.65 -21.04 -23.04
CA MET A 409 22.30 -21.49 -23.35
C MET A 409 21.54 -20.44 -24.17
N PRO A 410 20.64 -20.85 -25.09
CA PRO A 410 19.76 -19.93 -25.79
C PRO A 410 18.94 -19.05 -24.83
N THR A 411 18.63 -17.82 -25.24
CA THR A 411 17.78 -16.94 -24.43
C THR A 411 16.37 -17.52 -24.31
N PHE A 412 15.92 -17.80 -23.09
CA PHE A 412 14.54 -18.14 -22.82
C PHE A 412 13.70 -16.85 -22.80
N ARG A 413 12.67 -16.82 -23.62
CA ARG A 413 11.72 -15.72 -23.71
C ARG A 413 10.38 -16.16 -23.17
N HIS A 414 9.84 -15.34 -22.27
CA HIS A 414 8.51 -15.53 -21.70
C HIS A 414 7.72 -14.25 -21.93
N GLU A 415 6.62 -14.34 -22.64
CA GLU A 415 5.73 -13.21 -22.96
C GLU A 415 4.33 -13.55 -22.48
N LYS A 416 3.70 -12.60 -21.78
CA LYS A 416 2.37 -12.78 -21.23
C LYS A 416 1.54 -11.53 -21.50
N TRP A 417 0.37 -11.73 -22.11
CA TRP A 417 -0.68 -10.75 -22.26
C TRP A 417 -1.86 -11.14 -21.40
N GLU A 418 -2.41 -10.21 -20.65
CA GLU A 418 -3.50 -10.43 -19.73
C GLU A 418 -4.55 -9.34 -19.90
N GLU A 419 -5.82 -9.77 -20.07
CA GLU A 419 -7.01 -8.92 -20.09
C GLU A 419 -7.95 -9.33 -18.97
N TYR A 420 -8.31 -8.39 -18.12
CA TYR A 420 -9.21 -8.66 -17.01
C TYR A 420 -10.38 -7.68 -17.04
N LEU A 421 -11.56 -8.20 -17.39
CA LEU A 421 -12.82 -7.48 -17.32
C LEU A 421 -13.52 -7.82 -16.01
N TYR A 422 -14.05 -6.80 -15.31
CA TYR A 422 -14.67 -6.99 -14.03
C TYR A 422 -15.77 -5.97 -13.75
N ALA A 423 -16.66 -6.36 -12.86
CA ALA A 423 -17.66 -5.48 -12.26
C ALA A 423 -17.83 -5.82 -10.79
N ASP A 424 -18.13 -4.83 -9.98
CA ASP A 424 -18.60 -5.02 -8.62
C ASP A 424 -19.75 -4.06 -8.31
N TYR A 425 -20.69 -4.56 -7.51
CA TYR A 425 -21.81 -3.80 -7.01
C TYR A 425 -21.88 -3.93 -5.49
N SER A 426 -22.01 -2.82 -4.80
CA SER A 426 -22.19 -2.79 -3.35
C SER A 426 -23.39 -1.93 -2.98
N GLN A 427 -24.09 -2.31 -1.92
CA GLN A 427 -25.21 -1.56 -1.39
C GLN A 427 -25.40 -1.83 0.09
N SER A 428 -25.86 -0.79 0.82
CA SER A 428 -26.30 -0.89 2.20
C SER A 428 -27.80 -0.60 2.27
N ILE A 429 -28.56 -1.54 2.85
CA ILE A 429 -30.01 -1.45 3.02
C ILE A 429 -30.31 -1.63 4.51
N LYS A 430 -30.57 -0.54 5.23
CA LYS A 430 -30.80 -0.55 6.68
C LYS A 430 -29.62 -1.23 7.43
N ARG A 431 -29.86 -2.40 8.01
CA ARG A 431 -28.89 -3.21 8.79
C ARG A 431 -28.14 -4.23 7.94
N PHE A 432 -28.41 -4.31 6.65
CA PHE A 432 -27.76 -5.26 5.74
C PHE A 432 -26.93 -4.52 4.70
N SER A 433 -25.65 -4.87 4.61
CA SER A 433 -24.73 -4.38 3.56
C SER A 433 -24.18 -5.56 2.79
N TYR A 434 -24.06 -5.43 1.47
CA TYR A 434 -23.50 -6.49 0.64
C TYR A 434 -22.64 -5.96 -0.50
N MET A 435 -21.72 -6.80 -0.97
CA MET A 435 -20.93 -6.58 -2.17
C MET A 435 -20.90 -7.86 -3.01
N LEU A 436 -21.14 -7.70 -4.30
CA LEU A 436 -21.04 -8.73 -5.33
C LEU A 436 -19.99 -8.29 -6.34
N ALA A 437 -18.93 -9.08 -6.50
CA ALA A 437 -17.87 -8.78 -7.45
C ALA A 437 -17.60 -9.99 -8.33
N ALA A 438 -17.48 -9.77 -9.64
CA ALA A 438 -17.16 -10.80 -10.60
C ALA A 438 -16.20 -10.25 -11.66
N GLY A 439 -15.34 -11.10 -12.18
CA GLY A 439 -14.46 -10.77 -13.28
C GLY A 439 -14.04 -12.01 -14.07
N LEU A 440 -13.65 -11.78 -15.31
CA LEU A 440 -13.11 -12.80 -16.20
C LEU A 440 -11.75 -12.34 -16.69
N GLU A 441 -10.71 -13.15 -16.45
CA GLU A 441 -9.35 -12.91 -16.92
C GLU A 441 -9.03 -13.85 -18.08
N GLY A 442 -8.63 -13.26 -19.21
CA GLY A 442 -7.97 -13.93 -20.33
C GLY A 442 -6.47 -13.78 -20.22
N ILE A 443 -5.71 -14.87 -20.33
CA ILE A 443 -4.26 -14.91 -20.28
C ILE A 443 -3.74 -15.62 -21.52
N TRP A 444 -2.91 -14.96 -22.29
CA TRP A 444 -2.17 -15.52 -23.43
C TRP A 444 -0.70 -15.54 -23.07
N LEU A 445 -0.14 -16.73 -23.04
CA LEU A 445 1.20 -17.00 -22.56
C LEU A 445 2.03 -17.62 -23.71
N LYS A 446 3.25 -17.11 -23.88
CA LYS A 446 4.27 -17.71 -24.74
C LYS A 446 5.54 -17.92 -23.94
N ALA A 447 6.01 -19.16 -23.86
CA ALA A 447 7.20 -19.55 -23.13
C ALA A 447 8.12 -20.35 -24.07
N GLY A 448 9.20 -19.71 -24.57
CA GLY A 448 10.01 -20.27 -25.66
C GLY A 448 9.18 -20.46 -26.92
N GLU A 449 9.05 -21.72 -27.38
CA GLU A 449 8.23 -22.09 -28.55
C GLU A 449 6.80 -22.49 -28.16
N ALA A 450 6.54 -22.77 -26.88
CA ALA A 450 5.22 -23.16 -26.40
C ALA A 450 4.33 -21.95 -26.20
N SER A 451 3.04 -22.10 -26.55
CA SER A 451 2.02 -21.09 -26.29
C SER A 451 0.79 -21.73 -25.66
N ASN A 452 0.16 -21.00 -24.76
CA ASN A 452 -1.06 -21.43 -24.08
C ASN A 452 -1.96 -20.26 -23.79
N HIS A 453 -3.25 -20.52 -23.54
CA HIS A 453 -4.21 -19.51 -23.15
C HIS A 453 -5.12 -20.05 -22.04
N TYR A 454 -5.52 -19.18 -21.14
CA TYR A 454 -6.36 -19.50 -19.99
C TYR A 454 -7.45 -18.47 -19.85
N PHE A 455 -8.66 -18.93 -19.46
CA PHE A 455 -9.73 -18.07 -19.01
C PHE A 455 -10.05 -18.41 -17.56
N LYS A 456 -9.97 -17.41 -16.70
CA LYS A 456 -10.07 -17.59 -15.25
C LYS A 456 -11.14 -16.69 -14.67
N PRO A 457 -12.24 -17.26 -14.15
CA PRO A 457 -13.23 -16.50 -13.41
C PRO A 457 -12.67 -16.11 -12.04
N ARG A 458 -13.06 -14.91 -11.58
CA ARG A 458 -12.75 -14.40 -10.25
C ARG A 458 -14.04 -13.88 -9.64
N ILE A 459 -14.34 -14.28 -8.42
CA ILE A 459 -15.58 -13.94 -7.74
C ILE A 459 -15.25 -13.52 -6.32
N SER A 460 -15.88 -12.45 -5.84
CA SER A 460 -15.83 -12.06 -4.44
C SER A 460 -17.24 -11.63 -4.01
N LEU A 461 -17.73 -12.24 -2.95
CA LEU A 461 -19.04 -11.99 -2.39
C LEU A 461 -18.86 -11.65 -0.91
N SER A 462 -19.57 -10.66 -0.42
CA SER A 462 -19.66 -10.41 1.02
C SER A 462 -21.02 -9.90 1.41
N GLY A 463 -21.39 -10.20 2.65
CA GLY A 463 -22.59 -9.69 3.31
C GLY A 463 -22.30 -9.41 4.77
N ASN A 464 -22.74 -8.26 5.26
CA ASN A 464 -22.70 -7.89 6.67
C ASN A 464 -24.12 -7.62 7.16
N TYR A 465 -24.46 -8.13 8.34
CA TYR A 465 -25.73 -7.87 9.00
C TYR A 465 -25.51 -7.42 10.43
N ASP A 466 -26.04 -6.24 10.76
CA ASP A 466 -25.96 -5.66 12.10
C ASP A 466 -27.22 -6.04 12.89
N PHE A 467 -27.10 -7.02 13.80
CA PHE A 467 -28.20 -7.44 14.70
C PHE A 467 -28.55 -6.33 15.69
N SER A 468 -27.52 -5.63 16.19
CA SER A 468 -27.61 -4.49 17.09
C SER A 468 -26.39 -3.61 16.92
N ASP A 469 -26.34 -2.47 17.63
CA ASP A 469 -25.17 -1.57 17.62
C ASP A 469 -23.90 -2.24 18.16
N HIS A 470 -24.03 -3.38 18.89
CA HIS A 470 -22.92 -4.11 19.49
C HIS A 470 -22.67 -5.50 18.89
N LEU A 471 -23.56 -5.98 18.01
CA LEU A 471 -23.45 -7.31 17.42
C LEU A 471 -23.70 -7.27 15.92
N SER A 472 -22.68 -7.65 15.17
CA SER A 472 -22.77 -7.83 13.72
C SER A 472 -22.16 -9.15 13.29
N THR A 473 -22.52 -9.62 12.11
CA THR A 473 -21.88 -10.77 11.45
C THR A 473 -21.53 -10.41 10.04
N ARG A 474 -20.37 -10.90 9.56
CA ARG A 474 -19.95 -10.77 8.18
C ARG A 474 -19.55 -12.12 7.62
N LEU A 475 -20.04 -12.40 6.42
CA LEU A 475 -19.66 -13.56 5.62
C LEU A 475 -19.02 -13.08 4.33
N GLY A 476 -17.90 -13.68 3.95
CA GLY A 476 -17.19 -13.40 2.71
C GLY A 476 -16.79 -14.69 2.00
N TYR A 477 -16.85 -14.67 0.68
CA TYR A 477 -16.36 -15.73 -0.20
C TYR A 477 -15.54 -15.11 -1.31
N THR A 478 -14.32 -15.63 -1.54
CA THR A 478 -13.46 -15.18 -2.62
C THR A 478 -12.89 -16.36 -3.39
N LEU A 479 -13.07 -16.34 -4.70
CA LEU A 479 -12.48 -17.27 -5.66
C LEU A 479 -11.39 -16.55 -6.43
N THR A 480 -10.14 -17.00 -6.25
CA THR A 480 -8.98 -16.51 -7.00
C THR A 480 -8.21 -17.67 -7.61
N ASN A 481 -7.45 -17.39 -8.65
CA ASN A 481 -6.52 -18.34 -9.26
C ASN A 481 -5.30 -17.64 -9.80
N THR A 482 -4.16 -18.35 -9.83
CA THR A 482 -2.89 -17.85 -10.33
C THR A 482 -2.51 -18.56 -11.65
N ALA A 483 -1.82 -17.84 -12.53
CA ALA A 483 -1.17 -18.44 -13.70
C ALA A 483 0.26 -18.86 -13.33
N PRO A 484 0.87 -19.81 -14.05
CA PRO A 484 2.28 -20.12 -13.88
C PRO A 484 3.16 -18.87 -14.02
N THR A 485 4.16 -18.80 -13.17
CA THR A 485 5.19 -17.77 -13.20
C THR A 485 6.29 -18.10 -14.21
N GLU A 486 7.11 -17.13 -14.58
CA GLU A 486 8.26 -17.40 -15.47
C GLU A 486 9.28 -18.35 -14.87
N SER A 487 9.44 -18.38 -13.54
CA SER A 487 10.35 -19.29 -12.86
C SER A 487 9.84 -20.74 -12.88
N GLU A 488 8.53 -20.94 -12.81
CA GLU A 488 7.89 -22.26 -12.91
C GLU A 488 7.92 -22.80 -14.34
N LEU A 489 8.13 -21.97 -15.34
CA LEU A 489 8.22 -22.34 -16.76
C LEU A 489 9.65 -22.29 -17.30
N ASN A 490 10.63 -21.86 -16.50
CA ASN A 490 12.02 -21.73 -16.93
C ASN A 490 12.69 -23.11 -17.03
N PRO A 491 13.13 -23.54 -18.24
CA PRO A 491 13.72 -24.86 -18.43
C PRO A 491 15.17 -24.97 -17.93
N TYR A 492 15.79 -23.88 -17.50
CA TYR A 492 17.18 -23.88 -17.07
C TYR A 492 17.32 -24.35 -15.63
N ASN A 493 18.37 -25.13 -15.36
CA ASN A 493 18.72 -25.48 -13.99
C ASN A 493 19.27 -24.24 -13.26
N MET A 494 18.55 -23.78 -12.25
CA MET A 494 18.90 -22.62 -11.43
C MET A 494 19.60 -23.00 -10.12
N SER A 495 19.84 -24.30 -9.88
CA SER A 495 20.53 -24.74 -8.65
C SER A 495 22.03 -24.47 -8.73
N THR A 496 22.62 -24.12 -7.60
CA THR A 496 24.06 -23.98 -7.40
C THR A 496 24.67 -25.20 -6.71
N ASP A 497 23.85 -26.13 -6.25
CA ASP A 497 24.27 -27.35 -5.57
C ASP A 497 24.56 -28.50 -6.55
N SER A 498 25.53 -29.40 -6.22
CA SER A 498 25.95 -30.50 -7.07
C SER A 498 24.89 -31.61 -7.23
N LEU A 499 24.02 -31.76 -6.23
CA LEU A 499 23.04 -32.85 -6.14
C LEU A 499 21.60 -32.42 -6.36
N VAL A 500 21.35 -31.11 -6.43
CA VAL A 500 20.01 -30.56 -6.59
C VAL A 500 19.84 -29.97 -7.98
N LYS A 501 18.73 -30.28 -8.62
CA LYS A 501 18.34 -29.65 -9.88
C LYS A 501 17.04 -28.91 -9.67
N THR A 502 17.06 -27.57 -9.90
CA THR A 502 15.89 -26.70 -9.84
C THR A 502 15.60 -26.14 -11.21
N GLN A 503 14.52 -26.60 -11.82
CA GLN A 503 14.07 -26.08 -13.13
C GLN A 503 12.54 -26.04 -13.15
N GLY A 504 11.98 -25.19 -13.98
CA GLY A 504 10.55 -25.18 -14.26
C GLY A 504 10.11 -26.34 -15.18
N ASN A 505 8.82 -26.58 -15.20
CA ASN A 505 8.17 -27.58 -16.04
C ASN A 505 7.64 -26.95 -17.33
#